data_3b75093a6edf50b02aaf095e3c213066
#
_entry.id   3b75093a6edf50b02aaf095e3c213066
#
_cell.length_a   1.000
_cell.length_b   1.000
_cell.length_c   1.000
_cell.angle_alpha   90.00
_cell.angle_beta   90.00
_cell.angle_gamma   90.00
#
_symmetry.space_group_name_H-M   'P 1'
#
loop_
_entity.id
_entity.type
_entity.pdbx_description
1 polymer ?
#
loop_
_entity_poly.entity_id
_entity_poly.type
_entity_poly.pdbx_seq_one_letter_code
_entity_poly.pdbx_strand_id
1 'polypeptide(L)'
;MSDYELLPESPLGGVEIELDGFNITEVTDKSLVMVALPRDKFSDIESSIDKSCGLKLPEMEHSTESKDSSITLWRLQKNQVLAYYTYEGHDAESHLSSQLNAPAYYTDQSDTWAMIRVSGNRSRDVLERICPIDLSPAVFSVGRVSRTIMEHIGTIIFRDGDDSYVPVSYTHLTL
;
A
#
# COMPACT_ATOMS: atom_id res chain seq x y z
N MET A 1 30.28 9.87 25.65
CA MET A 1 29.00 9.32 25.19
C MET A 1 29.23 8.94 23.75
N SER A 2 29.07 7.66 23.39
CA SER A 2 29.14 7.29 21.98
C SER A 2 27.88 7.84 21.30
N ASP A 3 28.07 8.69 20.29
CA ASP A 3 26.98 9.11 19.41
C ASP A 3 26.51 7.88 18.67
N TYR A 4 25.36 7.36 19.07
CA TYR A 4 24.65 6.34 18.30
C TYR A 4 23.91 7.05 17.18
N GLU A 5 24.37 6.87 15.95
CA GLU A 5 23.63 7.25 14.75
C GLU A 5 22.75 6.08 14.34
N LEU A 6 21.43 6.26 14.44
CA LEU A 6 20.46 5.26 13.94
C LEU A 6 20.35 5.46 12.43
N LEU A 7 20.74 4.45 11.68
CA LEU A 7 20.54 4.40 10.24
C LEU A 7 19.23 3.68 9.94
N PRO A 8 18.40 4.22 9.04
CA PRO A 8 17.19 3.53 8.60
C PRO A 8 17.58 2.28 7.80
N GLU A 9 17.00 1.15 8.17
CA GLU A 9 17.12 -0.10 7.41
C GLU A 9 15.74 -0.58 6.99
N SER A 10 15.66 -1.18 5.80
CA SER A 10 14.41 -1.78 5.35
C SER A 10 14.09 -3.04 6.17
N PRO A 11 12.80 -3.34 6.44
CA PRO A 11 12.38 -4.45 7.29
C PRO A 11 12.93 -5.82 6.88
N LEU A 12 13.16 -6.02 5.58
CA LEU A 12 13.63 -7.29 5.01
C LEU A 12 15.05 -7.20 4.44
N GLY A 13 15.76 -6.09 4.68
CA GLY A 13 17.14 -5.90 4.25
C GLY A 13 17.32 -5.75 2.74
N GLY A 14 16.30 -5.27 2.03
CA GLY A 14 16.35 -5.08 0.58
C GLY A 14 16.30 -6.40 -0.20
N VAL A 15 15.50 -7.36 0.28
CA VAL A 15 15.42 -8.69 -0.33
C VAL A 15 15.03 -8.62 -1.81
N GLU A 16 15.80 -9.32 -2.65
CA GLU A 16 15.53 -9.54 -4.07
C GLU A 16 15.83 -11.01 -4.39
N ILE A 17 14.81 -11.75 -4.80
CA ILE A 17 14.88 -13.19 -5.09
C ILE A 17 14.28 -13.43 -6.47
N GLU A 18 15.07 -13.97 -7.38
CA GLU A 18 14.63 -14.43 -8.68
C GLU A 18 14.43 -15.94 -8.66
N LEU A 19 13.26 -16.40 -9.05
CA LEU A 19 12.87 -17.80 -9.11
C LEU A 19 12.28 -18.13 -10.48
N ASP A 20 12.14 -19.42 -10.78
CA ASP A 20 11.56 -19.86 -12.04
C ASP A 20 10.09 -19.39 -12.19
N GLY A 21 9.92 -18.38 -13.02
CA GLY A 21 8.64 -17.81 -13.39
C GLY A 21 8.08 -16.76 -12.43
N PHE A 22 8.80 -16.35 -11.37
CA PHE A 22 8.41 -15.21 -10.54
C PHE A 22 9.59 -14.61 -9.77
N ASN A 23 9.44 -13.34 -9.39
CA ASN A 23 10.40 -12.58 -8.60
C ASN A 23 9.75 -12.09 -7.31
N ILE A 24 10.52 -12.05 -6.24
CA ILE A 24 10.14 -11.43 -4.97
C ILE A 24 11.11 -10.28 -4.71
N THR A 25 10.60 -9.07 -4.56
CA THR A 25 11.41 -7.87 -4.33
C THR A 25 10.80 -7.07 -3.18
N GLU A 26 11.61 -6.63 -2.23
CA GLU A 26 11.14 -5.68 -1.22
C GLU A 26 10.85 -4.32 -1.87
N VAL A 27 9.73 -3.71 -1.49
CA VAL A 27 9.35 -2.37 -1.94
C VAL A 27 9.80 -1.37 -0.89
N THR A 28 10.89 -0.66 -1.16
CA THR A 28 11.54 0.25 -0.22
C THR A 28 11.35 1.73 -0.58
N ASP A 29 10.86 2.02 -1.78
CA ASP A 29 10.67 3.38 -2.33
C ASP A 29 9.26 3.96 -2.06
N LYS A 30 8.43 3.25 -1.31
CA LYS A 30 7.04 3.63 -1.06
C LYS A 30 6.77 3.91 0.41
N SER A 31 6.00 4.96 0.64
CA SER A 31 5.41 5.27 1.94
C SER A 31 3.94 4.90 1.98
N LEU A 32 3.46 4.55 3.17
CA LEU A 32 2.05 4.30 3.47
C LEU A 32 1.55 5.30 4.50
N VAL A 33 0.57 6.10 4.12
CA VAL A 33 -0.09 7.05 5.03
C VAL A 33 -1.58 6.74 5.11
N MET A 34 -2.07 6.55 6.32
CA MET A 34 -3.50 6.42 6.56
C MET A 34 -4.16 7.81 6.54
N VAL A 35 -5.20 7.95 5.75
CA VAL A 35 -6.02 9.16 5.63
C VAL A 35 -7.40 8.86 6.18
N ALA A 36 -7.72 9.37 7.36
CA ALA A 36 -9.04 9.24 7.96
C ALA A 36 -10.00 10.29 7.38
N LEU A 37 -11.19 9.84 7.03
CA LEU A 37 -12.23 10.61 6.34
C LEU A 37 -13.38 10.94 7.31
N PRO A 38 -13.40 12.12 7.97
CA PRO A 38 -14.50 12.55 8.81
C PRO A 38 -15.82 12.58 8.03
N ARG A 39 -16.90 12.07 8.65
CA ARG A 39 -18.20 11.92 7.97
C ARG A 39 -18.82 13.24 7.55
N ASP A 40 -18.63 14.26 8.35
CA ASP A 40 -19.14 15.63 8.14
C ASP A 40 -18.37 16.40 7.08
N LYS A 41 -17.18 15.90 6.66
CA LYS A 41 -16.30 16.54 5.66
C LYS A 41 -16.06 15.68 4.42
N PHE A 42 -16.79 14.59 4.26
CA PHE A 42 -16.52 13.61 3.21
C PHE A 42 -16.55 14.25 1.79
N SER A 43 -17.57 15.05 1.48
CA SER A 43 -17.68 15.73 0.18
C SER A 43 -16.59 16.77 -0.05
N ASP A 44 -16.15 17.46 1.01
CA ASP A 44 -15.08 18.47 0.90
C ASP A 44 -13.73 17.78 0.66
N ILE A 45 -13.48 16.65 1.33
CA ILE A 45 -12.30 15.83 1.14
C ILE A 45 -12.24 15.30 -0.29
N GLU A 46 -13.32 14.69 -0.79
CA GLU A 46 -13.39 14.16 -2.16
C GLU A 46 -13.15 15.27 -3.19
N SER A 47 -13.78 16.43 -3.00
CA SER A 47 -13.59 17.59 -3.87
C SER A 47 -12.17 18.15 -3.85
N SER A 48 -11.52 18.15 -2.68
CA SER A 48 -10.14 18.62 -2.52
C SER A 48 -9.15 17.69 -3.20
N ILE A 49 -9.28 16.39 -2.99
CA ILE A 49 -8.42 15.36 -3.60
C ILE A 49 -8.56 15.36 -5.13
N ASP A 50 -9.78 15.48 -5.63
CA ASP A 50 -10.00 15.57 -7.09
C ASP A 50 -9.36 16.83 -7.70
N LYS A 51 -9.50 17.97 -7.05
CA LYS A 51 -8.87 19.23 -7.51
C LYS A 51 -7.35 19.23 -7.45
N SER A 52 -6.77 18.65 -6.38
CA SER A 52 -5.33 18.70 -6.15
C SER A 52 -4.57 17.67 -6.98
N CYS A 53 -5.05 16.44 -7.05
CA CYS A 53 -4.34 15.31 -7.66
C CYS A 53 -5.11 14.63 -8.79
N GLY A 54 -6.35 15.07 -9.07
CA GLY A 54 -7.23 14.40 -10.05
C GLY A 54 -7.62 12.98 -9.62
N LEU A 55 -7.58 12.72 -8.30
CA LEU A 55 -7.92 11.44 -7.69
C LEU A 55 -9.39 11.42 -7.26
N LYS A 56 -10.02 10.29 -7.42
CA LYS A 56 -11.31 9.99 -6.78
C LYS A 56 -11.11 9.04 -5.63
N LEU A 57 -11.96 9.14 -4.62
CA LEU A 57 -11.97 8.14 -3.56
C LEU A 57 -12.39 6.78 -4.15
N PRO A 58 -11.60 5.72 -3.95
CA PRO A 58 -11.92 4.42 -4.53
C PRO A 58 -13.17 3.81 -3.88
N GLU A 59 -13.80 2.87 -4.59
CA GLU A 59 -14.80 1.98 -4.00
C GLU A 59 -14.14 1.05 -2.97
N MET A 60 -14.97 0.38 -2.16
CA MET A 60 -14.46 -0.58 -1.18
C MET A 60 -13.69 -1.70 -1.87
N GLU A 61 -12.53 -2.05 -1.30
CA GLU A 61 -11.60 -3.06 -1.82
C GLU A 61 -11.04 -2.76 -3.22
N HIS A 62 -11.01 -1.48 -3.60
CA HIS A 62 -10.39 -1.00 -4.83
C HIS A 62 -9.36 0.08 -4.55
N SER A 63 -8.57 0.34 -5.57
CA SER A 63 -7.63 1.46 -5.62
C SER A 63 -8.02 2.46 -6.71
N THR A 64 -7.55 3.67 -6.54
CA THR A 64 -7.51 4.71 -7.58
C THR A 64 -6.13 5.31 -7.61
N GLU A 65 -5.66 5.65 -8.79
CA GLU A 65 -4.33 6.20 -9.04
C GLU A 65 -4.43 7.64 -9.57
N SER A 66 -3.50 8.50 -9.13
CA SER A 66 -3.38 9.85 -9.66
C SER A 66 -2.96 9.84 -11.12
N LYS A 67 -3.25 10.94 -11.85
CA LYS A 67 -2.96 11.04 -13.30
C LYS A 67 -1.47 10.86 -13.63
N ASP A 68 -0.60 11.21 -12.72
CA ASP A 68 0.85 11.09 -12.84
C ASP A 68 1.40 9.80 -12.22
N SER A 69 0.50 8.91 -11.76
CA SER A 69 0.83 7.65 -11.09
C SER A 69 1.70 7.79 -9.83
N SER A 70 1.74 9.00 -9.26
CA SER A 70 2.55 9.26 -8.06
C SER A 70 1.90 8.78 -6.77
N ILE A 71 0.55 8.82 -6.70
CA ILE A 71 -0.23 8.44 -5.53
C ILE A 71 -1.29 7.42 -5.90
N THR A 72 -1.35 6.33 -5.15
CA THR A 72 -2.43 5.33 -5.23
C THR A 72 -3.17 5.31 -3.89
N LEU A 73 -4.49 5.47 -3.93
CA LEU A 73 -5.35 5.35 -2.75
C LEU A 73 -5.98 3.96 -2.70
N TRP A 74 -5.88 3.29 -1.57
CA TRP A 74 -6.51 1.99 -1.28
C TRP A 74 -7.66 2.17 -0.30
N ARG A 75 -8.83 1.65 -0.59
CA ARG A 75 -9.96 1.72 0.33
C ARG A 75 -10.33 0.38 0.91
N LEU A 76 -9.90 0.16 2.15
CA LEU A 76 -10.16 -1.06 2.92
C LEU A 76 -11.21 -0.87 4.01
N GLN A 77 -11.60 0.38 4.28
CA GLN A 77 -12.60 0.74 5.27
C GLN A 77 -13.43 1.95 4.79
N LYS A 78 -14.66 2.06 5.33
CA LYS A 78 -15.62 3.08 4.88
C LYS A 78 -15.14 4.51 5.11
N ASN A 79 -14.45 4.75 6.21
CA ASN A 79 -14.07 6.08 6.71
C ASN A 79 -12.57 6.35 6.68
N GLN A 80 -11.81 5.56 5.94
CA GLN A 80 -10.37 5.77 5.76
C GLN A 80 -9.88 5.15 4.45
N VAL A 81 -8.81 5.72 3.93
CA VAL A 81 -8.02 5.17 2.83
C VAL A 81 -6.56 5.10 3.24
N LEU A 82 -5.81 4.19 2.63
CA LEU A 82 -4.35 4.16 2.68
C LEU A 82 -3.82 4.78 1.40
N ALA A 83 -2.97 5.78 1.53
CA ALA A 83 -2.21 6.32 0.42
C ALA A 83 -0.87 5.58 0.31
N TYR A 84 -0.65 4.98 -0.85
CA TYR A 84 0.57 4.29 -1.24
C TYR A 84 1.24 5.15 -2.32
N TYR A 85 2.45 5.66 -2.06
CA TYR A 85 3.10 6.62 -2.95
C TYR A 85 4.61 6.67 -2.75
N THR A 86 5.35 7.14 -3.75
CA THR A 86 6.80 7.26 -3.68
C THR A 86 7.20 8.46 -2.83
N TYR A 87 7.91 8.20 -1.74
CA TYR A 87 8.50 9.21 -0.87
C TYR A 87 9.62 8.61 -0.03
N GLU A 88 10.79 9.20 -0.09
CA GLU A 88 12.00 8.75 0.62
C GLU A 88 12.39 9.69 1.77
N GLY A 89 11.52 10.62 2.14
CA GLY A 89 11.76 11.55 3.26
C GLY A 89 11.30 10.99 4.61
N HIS A 90 11.45 11.80 5.66
CA HIS A 90 11.11 11.42 7.04
C HIS A 90 9.77 11.96 7.54
N ASP A 91 9.00 12.64 6.70
CA ASP A 91 7.72 13.26 7.06
C ASP A 91 6.69 13.00 5.96
N ALA A 92 6.34 11.72 5.81
CA ALA A 92 5.39 11.27 4.80
C ALA A 92 3.99 11.86 5.03
N GLU A 93 3.60 12.06 6.28
CA GLU A 93 2.32 12.64 6.67
C GLU A 93 2.17 14.09 6.14
N SER A 94 3.09 14.97 6.48
CA SER A 94 3.03 16.38 6.06
C SER A 94 3.18 16.51 4.55
N HIS A 95 4.04 15.69 3.94
CA HIS A 95 4.20 15.67 2.49
C HIS A 95 2.88 15.33 1.79
N LEU A 96 2.24 14.22 2.15
CA LEU A 96 0.96 13.81 1.57
C LEU A 96 -0.15 14.83 1.83
N SER A 97 -0.25 15.34 3.06
CA SER A 97 -1.23 16.34 3.46
C SER A 97 -1.15 17.59 2.58
N SER A 98 0.05 18.04 2.27
CA SER A 98 0.28 19.19 1.37
C SER A 98 -0.15 18.92 -0.07
N GLN A 99 0.03 17.68 -0.55
CA GLN A 99 -0.35 17.29 -1.91
C GLN A 99 -1.87 17.13 -2.05
N LEU A 100 -2.51 16.43 -1.14
CA LEU A 100 -3.96 16.19 -1.18
C LEU A 100 -4.76 17.45 -0.83
N ASN A 101 -4.20 18.33 0.00
CA ASN A 101 -4.83 19.56 0.49
C ASN A 101 -6.29 19.37 0.94
N ALA A 102 -6.54 18.26 1.63
CA ALA A 102 -7.88 17.85 2.06
C ALA A 102 -8.03 17.97 3.57
N PRO A 103 -9.22 18.34 4.10
CA PRO A 103 -9.49 18.48 5.52
C PRO A 103 -9.68 17.12 6.21
N ALA A 104 -8.69 16.24 6.07
CA ALA A 104 -8.61 14.89 6.61
C ALA A 104 -7.58 14.80 7.74
N TYR A 105 -7.51 13.66 8.42
CA TYR A 105 -6.45 13.37 9.38
C TYR A 105 -5.50 12.34 8.78
N TYR A 106 -4.22 12.61 8.89
CA TYR A 106 -3.16 11.81 8.30
C TYR A 106 -2.37 11.12 9.40
N THR A 107 -1.90 9.92 9.14
CA THR A 107 -1.04 9.17 10.06
C THR A 107 -0.05 8.37 9.25
N ASP A 108 1.23 8.62 9.46
CA ASP A 108 2.29 7.83 8.83
C ASP A 108 2.27 6.38 9.36
N GLN A 109 2.26 5.45 8.44
CA GLN A 109 2.22 4.01 8.70
C GLN A 109 3.41 3.29 8.05
N SER A 110 4.34 4.03 7.44
CA SER A 110 5.43 3.45 6.63
C SER A 110 6.25 2.43 7.40
N ASP A 111 6.62 2.74 8.64
CA ASP A 111 7.43 1.84 9.48
C ASP A 111 6.65 0.64 10.05
N THR A 112 5.32 0.67 9.94
CA THR A 112 4.45 -0.40 10.46
C THR A 112 4.42 -1.61 9.54
N TRP A 113 4.69 -1.41 8.25
CA TRP A 113 4.45 -2.39 7.20
C TRP A 113 5.70 -2.73 6.42
N ALA A 114 5.95 -4.03 6.27
CA ALA A 114 6.87 -4.56 5.26
C ALA A 114 6.09 -4.80 3.98
N MET A 115 6.61 -4.32 2.87
CA MET A 115 6.01 -4.44 1.56
C MET A 115 6.90 -5.27 0.65
N ILE A 116 6.34 -6.30 0.04
CA ILE A 116 7.04 -7.09 -0.99
C ILE A 116 6.23 -7.05 -2.29
N ARG A 117 6.93 -7.07 -3.41
CA ARG A 117 6.31 -7.30 -4.73
C ARG A 117 6.60 -8.74 -5.16
N VAL A 118 5.54 -9.43 -5.55
CA VAL A 118 5.63 -10.76 -6.17
C VAL A 118 5.16 -10.61 -7.61
N SER A 119 6.06 -10.75 -8.57
CA SER A 119 5.79 -10.50 -9.98
C SER A 119 6.26 -11.66 -10.88
N GLY A 120 5.63 -11.82 -12.03
CA GLY A 120 5.93 -12.86 -13.01
C GLY A 120 4.74 -13.78 -13.26
N ASN A 121 4.83 -14.58 -14.33
CA ASN A 121 3.70 -15.38 -14.81
C ASN A 121 3.21 -16.48 -13.85
N ARG A 122 4.01 -16.81 -12.82
CA ARG A 122 3.65 -17.76 -11.75
C ARG A 122 3.35 -17.07 -10.40
N SER A 123 3.35 -15.74 -10.35
CA SER A 123 3.12 -14.98 -9.12
C SER A 123 1.80 -15.37 -8.45
N ARG A 124 0.72 -15.50 -9.22
CA ARG A 124 -0.59 -15.92 -8.72
C ARG A 124 -0.55 -17.34 -8.16
N ASP A 125 0.00 -18.30 -8.89
CA ASP A 125 0.05 -19.71 -8.48
C ASP A 125 0.79 -19.90 -7.13
N VAL A 126 1.79 -19.07 -6.88
CA VAL A 126 2.54 -19.07 -5.61
C VAL A 126 1.70 -18.47 -4.50
N LEU A 127 1.08 -17.32 -4.74
CA LEU A 127 0.27 -16.62 -3.73
C LEU A 127 -0.99 -17.41 -3.36
N GLU A 128 -1.66 -18.08 -4.29
CA GLU A 128 -2.85 -18.92 -4.02
C GLU A 128 -2.55 -20.09 -3.07
N ARG A 129 -1.29 -20.47 -2.87
CA ARG A 129 -0.90 -21.53 -1.91
C ARG A 129 -0.87 -21.06 -0.46
N ILE A 130 -0.67 -19.77 -0.24
CA ILE A 130 -0.47 -19.17 1.08
C ILE A 130 -1.53 -18.13 1.43
N CYS A 131 -2.35 -17.73 0.45
CA CYS A 131 -3.38 -16.72 0.56
C CYS A 131 -4.77 -17.35 0.26
N PRO A 132 -5.73 -17.29 1.19
CA PRO A 132 -7.02 -18.00 1.04
C PRO A 132 -8.04 -17.27 0.15
N ILE A 133 -7.71 -16.09 -0.39
CA ILE A 133 -8.62 -15.37 -1.29
C ILE A 133 -8.45 -15.82 -2.74
N ASP A 134 -9.52 -15.72 -3.53
CA ASP A 134 -9.48 -15.99 -4.96
C ASP A 134 -8.77 -14.85 -5.69
N LEU A 135 -7.54 -15.12 -6.17
CA LEU A 135 -6.71 -14.18 -6.91
C LEU A 135 -6.94 -14.25 -8.44
N SER A 136 -7.93 -14.99 -8.90
CA SER A 136 -8.25 -15.07 -10.32
C SER A 136 -8.57 -13.68 -10.91
N PRO A 137 -8.18 -13.37 -12.15
CA PRO A 137 -8.40 -12.06 -12.75
C PRO A 137 -9.87 -11.61 -12.80
N ALA A 138 -10.78 -12.56 -12.81
CA ALA A 138 -12.23 -12.29 -12.82
C ALA A 138 -12.73 -11.76 -11.47
N VAL A 139 -12.09 -12.17 -10.36
CA VAL A 139 -12.48 -11.81 -9.00
C VAL A 139 -11.55 -10.73 -8.44
N PHE A 140 -10.25 -10.88 -8.65
CA PHE A 140 -9.23 -9.98 -8.16
C PHE A 140 -8.53 -9.29 -9.35
N SER A 141 -9.23 -8.34 -9.98
CA SER A 141 -8.71 -7.57 -11.13
C SER A 141 -7.57 -6.64 -10.72
N VAL A 142 -6.80 -6.14 -11.68
CA VAL A 142 -5.82 -5.07 -11.44
C VAL A 142 -6.50 -3.87 -10.76
N GLY A 143 -5.86 -3.31 -9.75
CA GLY A 143 -6.42 -2.26 -8.90
C GLY A 143 -7.26 -2.77 -7.72
N ARG A 144 -7.47 -4.08 -7.58
CA ARG A 144 -8.10 -4.64 -6.36
C ARG A 144 -7.10 -4.65 -5.20
N VAL A 145 -7.66 -4.38 -4.02
CA VAL A 145 -6.94 -4.46 -2.74
C VAL A 145 -7.83 -5.11 -1.71
N SER A 146 -7.31 -6.03 -0.92
CA SER A 146 -8.10 -6.69 0.12
C SER A 146 -7.25 -6.99 1.36
N ARG A 147 -7.93 -7.12 2.51
CA ARG A 147 -7.32 -7.67 3.73
C ARG A 147 -7.50 -9.16 3.75
N THR A 148 -6.45 -9.87 4.08
CA THR A 148 -6.42 -11.32 4.13
C THR A 148 -5.44 -11.79 5.20
N ILE A 149 -5.24 -13.09 5.25
CA ILE A 149 -4.19 -13.74 6.02
C ILE A 149 -3.30 -14.47 5.02
N MET A 150 -1.99 -14.24 5.09
CA MET A 150 -1.01 -15.06 4.38
C MET A 150 -0.26 -15.90 5.40
N GLU A 151 -0.39 -17.23 5.28
CA GLU A 151 -0.02 -18.18 6.33
C GLU A 151 -0.76 -17.82 7.65
N HIS A 152 -0.16 -17.21 8.60
CA HIS A 152 -0.80 -16.79 9.85
C HIS A 152 -0.71 -15.29 10.10
N ILE A 153 -0.27 -14.53 9.09
CA ILE A 153 0.02 -13.11 9.18
C ILE A 153 -1.09 -12.29 8.53
N GLY A 154 -1.61 -11.31 9.26
CA GLY A 154 -2.53 -10.32 8.70
C GLY A 154 -1.85 -9.52 7.59
N THR A 155 -2.41 -9.57 6.40
CA THR A 155 -1.81 -9.01 5.19
C THR A 155 -2.84 -8.18 4.42
N ILE A 156 -2.39 -7.09 3.85
CA ILE A 156 -3.09 -6.40 2.77
C ILE A 156 -2.47 -6.90 1.47
N ILE A 157 -3.27 -7.32 0.51
CA ILE A 157 -2.79 -7.68 -0.82
C ILE A 157 -3.36 -6.71 -1.84
N PHE A 158 -2.50 -6.14 -2.66
CA PHE A 158 -2.83 -5.23 -3.75
C PHE A 158 -2.37 -5.83 -5.08
N ARG A 159 -3.21 -5.82 -6.11
CA ARG A 159 -2.81 -6.20 -7.46
C ARG A 159 -2.48 -4.96 -8.27
N ASP A 160 -1.19 -4.72 -8.50
CA ASP A 160 -0.68 -3.55 -9.22
C ASP A 160 -0.40 -3.79 -10.71
N GLY A 161 -0.56 -5.03 -11.17
CA GLY A 161 -0.37 -5.41 -12.57
C GLY A 161 -0.99 -6.76 -12.93
N ASP A 162 -0.94 -7.14 -14.21
CA ASP A 162 -1.51 -8.40 -14.68
C ASP A 162 -0.91 -9.62 -13.96
N ASP A 163 0.41 -9.64 -13.81
CA ASP A 163 1.18 -10.68 -13.14
C ASP A 163 1.98 -10.09 -11.96
N SER A 164 1.42 -9.10 -11.25
CA SER A 164 2.11 -8.42 -10.17
C SER A 164 1.18 -8.12 -9.00
N TYR A 165 1.65 -8.47 -7.80
CA TYR A 165 0.95 -8.29 -6.55
C TYR A 165 1.88 -7.69 -5.50
N VAL A 166 1.34 -6.87 -4.60
CA VAL A 166 2.05 -6.28 -3.48
C VAL A 166 1.39 -6.73 -2.16
N PRO A 167 1.83 -7.86 -1.58
CA PRO A 167 1.54 -8.18 -0.18
C PRO A 167 2.21 -7.17 0.76
N VAL A 168 1.43 -6.71 1.74
CA VAL A 168 1.84 -5.74 2.75
C VAL A 168 1.50 -6.31 4.13
N SER A 169 2.51 -6.61 4.93
CA SER A 169 2.36 -7.27 6.22
C SER A 169 3.04 -6.46 7.33
N TYR A 170 2.66 -6.70 8.58
CA TYR A 170 3.28 -6.00 9.71
C TYR A 170 4.78 -6.31 9.81
N THR A 171 5.59 -5.29 10.12
CA THR A 171 7.05 -5.43 10.32
C THR A 171 7.41 -6.21 11.57
N HIS A 172 6.55 -6.21 12.59
CA HIS A 172 6.76 -6.93 13.84
C HIS A 172 5.75 -8.06 13.96
N LEU A 173 6.27 -9.25 14.06
CA LEU A 173 5.52 -10.43 14.42
C LEU A 173 5.73 -10.67 15.92
N THR A 174 4.66 -10.58 16.67
CA THR A 174 4.67 -11.13 18.03
C THR A 174 4.54 -12.63 17.89
N LEU A 175 5.63 -13.35 18.05
CA LEU A 175 5.65 -14.79 18.20
C LEU A 175 5.14 -15.17 19.60
#